data_180b8248f654133ff4455a69ed8305bc
#
_entry.id   180b8248f654133ff4455a69ed8305bc
#
_cell.length_a   1.000
_cell.length_b   1.000
_cell.length_c   1.000
_cell.angle_alpha   90.00
_cell.angle_beta   90.00
_cell.angle_gamma   90.00
#
_symmetry.space_group_name_H-M   'P 1'
#
loop_
_entity.id
_entity.type
_entity.pdbx_description
1 polymer ?
#
loop_
_entity_poly.entity_id
_entity_poly.type
_entity_poly.pdbx_seq_one_letter_code
_entity_poly.pdbx_strand_id
1 'polypeptide(L)'
;MGGQLTKLENYYAFIAKTCPAYELPGTRNCLYRIDDCFFRFWFRFVYKYMHLVEQRKFAGLIELVEKDFDSFLGTSLEHYFRTKLLEGDSYTRAANWWDRKGENEIDLVCENEFSGKVDFFEVKLDAKRYDEALLKGKVEAFLRKHPDKRRRDSRIGLLSIADM
;
A
#
# COMPACT_ATOMS: atom_id res chain seq x y z
N MET A 1 -1.66 -25.68 2.93
CA MET A 1 -1.18 -24.36 2.46
C MET A 1 -0.60 -23.45 3.56
N GLY A 2 -1.09 -23.50 4.81
CA GLY A 2 -0.59 -22.60 5.88
C GLY A 2 0.91 -22.66 6.17
N GLY A 3 1.50 -23.86 6.19
CA GLY A 3 2.91 -24.01 6.58
C GLY A 3 3.95 -23.42 5.63
N GLN A 4 3.65 -23.32 4.33
CA GLN A 4 4.58 -22.71 3.35
C GLN A 4 4.55 -21.18 3.44
N LEU A 5 3.37 -20.58 3.56
CA LEU A 5 3.24 -19.14 3.75
C LEU A 5 3.90 -18.67 5.06
N THR A 6 3.72 -19.45 6.14
CA THR A 6 4.37 -19.17 7.43
C THR A 6 5.90 -19.22 7.32
N LYS A 7 6.47 -20.16 6.54
CA LYS A 7 7.92 -20.18 6.30
C LYS A 7 8.40 -18.99 5.48
N LEU A 8 7.67 -18.60 4.44
CA LEU A 8 8.01 -17.44 3.60
C LEU A 8 7.94 -16.13 4.40
N GLU A 9 6.98 -16.01 5.31
CA GLU A 9 6.79 -14.85 6.18
C GLU A 9 7.84 -14.82 7.31
N ASN A 10 7.86 -15.85 8.15
CA ASN A 10 8.59 -15.80 9.41
C ASN A 10 10.04 -16.26 9.35
N TYR A 11 10.38 -17.15 8.41
CA TYR A 11 11.74 -17.69 8.29
C TYR A 11 12.55 -16.98 7.21
N TYR A 12 11.96 -16.75 6.04
CA TYR A 12 12.65 -16.12 4.92
C TYR A 12 12.43 -14.59 4.85
N ALA A 13 11.45 -14.05 5.58
CA ALA A 13 11.05 -12.64 5.50
C ALA A 13 10.80 -12.16 4.05
N PHE A 14 10.33 -13.09 3.18
CA PHE A 14 10.17 -12.85 1.76
C PHE A 14 8.82 -12.22 1.43
N ILE A 15 7.80 -12.52 2.24
CA ILE A 15 6.47 -11.95 2.15
C ILE A 15 6.06 -11.35 3.47
N ALA A 16 5.28 -10.28 3.41
CA ALA A 16 4.64 -9.68 4.57
C ALA A 16 3.12 -9.88 4.49
N LYS A 17 2.52 -10.23 5.63
CA LYS A 17 1.08 -10.24 5.77
C LYS A 17 0.59 -8.84 6.12
N THR A 18 -0.24 -8.26 5.26
CA THR A 18 -0.83 -6.95 5.46
C THR A 18 -2.33 -7.08 5.69
N CYS A 19 -2.84 -6.52 6.78
CA CYS A 19 -4.26 -6.46 7.10
C CYS A 19 -4.71 -5.01 7.11
N PRO A 20 -6.01 -4.72 6.85
CA PRO A 20 -6.53 -3.37 6.95
C PRO A 20 -6.27 -2.77 8.34
N ALA A 21 -6.04 -1.47 8.40
CA ALA A 21 -5.89 -0.75 9.65
C ALA A 21 -7.06 -1.06 10.62
N TYR A 22 -6.73 -1.35 11.87
CA TYR A 22 -7.66 -1.63 12.98
C TYR A 22 -8.53 -2.90 12.83
N GLU A 23 -8.21 -3.78 11.90
CA GLU A 23 -8.86 -5.10 11.86
C GLU A 23 -8.43 -5.97 13.04
N LEU A 24 -9.35 -6.81 13.52
CA LEU A 24 -9.09 -7.71 14.63
C LEU A 24 -8.06 -8.80 14.25
N PRO A 25 -7.24 -9.25 15.21
CA PRO A 25 -6.38 -10.40 14.99
C PRO A 25 -7.15 -11.62 14.49
N GLY A 26 -6.60 -12.30 13.47
CA GLY A 26 -7.25 -13.49 12.88
C GLY A 26 -8.27 -13.19 11.78
N THR A 27 -8.47 -11.92 11.40
CA THR A 27 -9.30 -11.59 10.24
C THR A 27 -8.81 -12.30 8.97
N ARG A 28 -9.73 -12.70 8.11
CA ARG A 28 -9.43 -13.28 6.78
C ARG A 28 -9.24 -12.21 5.70
N ASN A 29 -9.46 -10.94 6.04
CA ASN A 29 -9.33 -9.80 5.12
C ASN A 29 -7.86 -9.29 5.04
N CYS A 30 -6.88 -10.19 5.06
CA CYS A 30 -5.46 -9.85 4.95
C CYS A 30 -4.90 -10.36 3.63
N LEU A 31 -3.92 -9.63 3.11
CA LEU A 31 -3.20 -9.94 1.88
C LEU A 31 -1.75 -10.31 2.21
N TYR A 32 -1.16 -11.19 1.41
CA TYR A 32 0.28 -11.45 1.43
C TYR A 32 0.92 -10.68 0.28
N ARG A 33 1.97 -9.94 0.57
CA ARG A 33 2.73 -9.17 -0.42
C ARG A 33 4.20 -9.54 -0.35
N ILE A 34 4.88 -9.56 -1.48
CA ILE A 34 6.33 -9.60 -1.51
C ILE A 34 6.81 -8.23 -1.06
N ASP A 35 7.62 -8.18 0.01
CA ASP A 35 8.04 -6.92 0.62
C ASP A 35 9.20 -6.27 -0.12
N ASP A 36 10.13 -7.08 -0.60
CA ASP A 36 11.30 -6.62 -1.36
C ASP A 36 10.91 -6.10 -2.76
N CYS A 37 11.37 -4.87 -3.08
CA CYS A 37 11.05 -4.19 -4.34
C CYS A 37 11.65 -4.89 -5.55
N PHE A 38 12.88 -5.45 -5.44
CA PHE A 38 13.52 -6.17 -6.52
C PHE A 38 12.73 -7.44 -6.87
N PHE A 39 12.34 -8.23 -5.88
CA PHE A 39 11.55 -9.44 -6.13
C PHE A 39 10.16 -9.12 -6.65
N ARG A 40 9.51 -8.03 -6.20
CA ARG A 40 8.26 -7.57 -6.81
C ARG A 40 8.43 -7.26 -8.28
N PHE A 41 9.48 -6.52 -8.65
CA PHE A 41 9.81 -6.22 -10.04
C PHE A 41 10.11 -7.50 -10.82
N TRP A 42 10.96 -8.37 -10.27
CA TRP A 42 11.36 -9.62 -10.90
C TRP A 42 10.17 -10.50 -11.25
N PHE A 43 9.29 -10.80 -10.29
CA PHE A 43 8.14 -11.66 -10.53
C PHE A 43 7.10 -11.03 -11.44
N ARG A 44 6.90 -9.71 -11.37
CA ARG A 44 5.91 -9.01 -12.18
C ARG A 44 6.34 -8.88 -13.64
N PHE A 45 7.61 -8.62 -13.92
CA PHE A 45 8.08 -8.24 -15.24
C PHE A 45 9.05 -9.25 -15.86
N VAL A 46 9.93 -9.87 -15.10
CA VAL A 46 10.95 -10.76 -15.65
C VAL A 46 10.47 -12.20 -15.65
N TYR A 47 10.14 -12.74 -14.49
CA TYR A 47 9.76 -14.14 -14.34
C TYR A 47 8.49 -14.48 -15.13
N LYS A 48 7.48 -13.62 -15.08
CA LYS A 48 6.24 -13.77 -15.84
C LYS A 48 6.47 -13.90 -17.36
N TYR A 49 7.49 -13.24 -17.88
CA TYR A 49 7.82 -13.19 -19.30
C TYR A 49 9.19 -13.83 -19.60
N MET A 50 9.60 -14.83 -18.82
CA MET A 50 10.89 -15.50 -18.96
C MET A 50 11.13 -16.03 -20.38
N HIS A 51 10.08 -16.49 -21.07
CA HIS A 51 10.16 -16.92 -22.45
C HIS A 51 10.67 -15.83 -23.42
N LEU A 52 10.40 -14.55 -23.16
CA LEU A 52 10.94 -13.43 -23.95
C LEU A 52 12.42 -13.21 -23.65
N VAL A 53 12.84 -13.40 -22.39
CA VAL A 53 14.24 -13.33 -21.97
C VAL A 53 15.05 -14.41 -22.64
N GLU A 54 14.58 -15.66 -22.58
CA GLU A 54 15.23 -16.84 -23.22
C GLU A 54 15.36 -16.67 -24.73
N GLN A 55 14.35 -16.10 -25.39
CA GLN A 55 14.36 -15.81 -26.81
C GLN A 55 15.08 -14.49 -27.18
N ARG A 56 15.67 -13.79 -26.19
CA ARG A 56 16.33 -12.49 -26.35
C ARG A 56 15.45 -11.40 -27.00
N LYS A 57 14.14 -11.49 -26.82
CA LYS A 57 13.15 -10.50 -27.31
C LYS A 57 13.00 -9.34 -26.33
N PHE A 58 14.09 -8.67 -26.01
CA PHE A 58 14.12 -7.64 -24.98
C PHE A 58 13.28 -6.40 -25.32
N ALA A 59 13.17 -6.03 -26.59
CA ALA A 59 12.30 -4.90 -26.99
C ALA A 59 10.85 -5.13 -26.57
N GLY A 60 10.28 -6.30 -26.85
CA GLY A 60 8.93 -6.64 -26.43
C GLY A 60 8.78 -6.73 -24.89
N LEU A 61 9.82 -7.17 -24.18
CA LEU A 61 9.82 -7.16 -22.72
C LEU A 61 9.78 -5.72 -22.18
N ILE A 62 10.56 -4.80 -22.75
CA ILE A 62 10.59 -3.39 -22.36
C ILE A 62 9.21 -2.74 -22.56
N GLU A 63 8.56 -2.96 -23.69
CA GLU A 63 7.20 -2.45 -23.95
C GLU A 63 6.19 -2.94 -22.89
N LEU A 64 6.29 -4.21 -22.48
CA LEU A 64 5.42 -4.75 -21.42
C LEU A 64 5.71 -4.14 -20.05
N VAL A 65 6.98 -3.85 -19.75
CA VAL A 65 7.38 -3.15 -18.53
C VAL A 65 6.81 -1.74 -18.54
N GLU A 66 7.07 -0.96 -19.60
CA GLU A 66 6.63 0.44 -19.72
C GLU A 66 5.11 0.58 -19.56
N LYS A 67 4.34 -0.33 -20.16
CA LYS A 67 2.87 -0.32 -20.08
C LYS A 67 2.33 -0.42 -18.65
N ASP A 68 3.01 -1.14 -17.76
CA ASP A 68 2.52 -1.46 -16.41
C ASP A 68 3.38 -0.83 -15.30
N PHE A 69 4.43 -0.07 -15.67
CA PHE A 69 5.40 0.46 -14.74
C PHE A 69 4.82 1.48 -13.79
N ASP A 70 3.92 2.35 -14.24
CA ASP A 70 3.23 3.32 -13.38
C ASP A 70 2.47 2.63 -12.24
N SER A 71 1.79 1.53 -12.53
CA SER A 71 1.09 0.75 -11.50
C SER A 71 2.05 0.12 -10.48
N PHE A 72 3.21 -0.35 -10.95
CA PHE A 72 4.27 -0.86 -10.09
C PHE A 72 4.86 0.24 -9.20
N LEU A 73 5.14 1.41 -9.78
CA LEU A 73 5.66 2.58 -9.06
C LEU A 73 4.66 3.10 -8.02
N GLY A 74 3.36 3.13 -8.34
CA GLY A 74 2.32 3.56 -7.40
C GLY A 74 2.37 2.77 -6.11
N THR A 75 2.39 1.43 -6.21
CA THR A 75 2.51 0.55 -5.03
C THR A 75 3.85 0.73 -4.29
N SER A 76 4.93 1.02 -5.01
CA SER A 76 6.24 1.27 -4.41
C SER A 76 6.27 2.61 -3.67
N LEU A 77 5.60 3.62 -4.20
CA LEU A 77 5.46 4.94 -3.58
C LEU A 77 4.64 4.87 -2.28
N GLU A 78 3.56 4.09 -2.25
CA GLU A 78 2.80 3.84 -1.01
C GLU A 78 3.70 3.21 0.08
N HIS A 79 4.51 2.23 -0.30
CA HIS A 79 5.45 1.59 0.63
C HIS A 79 6.50 2.58 1.15
N TYR A 80 7.07 3.40 0.26
CA TYR A 80 8.02 4.45 0.61
C TYR A 80 7.43 5.43 1.63
N PHE A 81 6.25 5.99 1.36
CA PHE A 81 5.64 6.95 2.29
C PHE A 81 5.26 6.32 3.63
N ARG A 82 4.80 5.07 3.63
CA ARG A 82 4.54 4.35 4.88
C ARG A 82 5.79 4.28 5.75
N THR A 83 6.93 3.92 5.18
CA THR A 83 8.22 3.84 5.90
C THR A 83 8.66 5.22 6.35
N LYS A 84 8.68 6.19 5.43
CA LYS A 84 9.12 7.57 5.71
C LYS A 84 8.31 8.24 6.84
N LEU A 85 6.99 8.05 6.85
CA LEU A 85 6.13 8.63 7.88
C LEU A 85 6.34 7.98 9.27
N LEU A 86 6.79 6.73 9.30
CA LEU A 86 7.12 6.03 10.54
C LEU A 86 8.54 6.31 11.05
N GLU A 87 9.46 6.76 10.19
CA GLU A 87 10.81 7.17 10.58
C GLU A 87 10.82 8.46 11.43
N GLY A 88 9.78 9.29 11.27
CA GLY A 88 9.61 10.50 12.07
C GLY A 88 8.78 10.28 13.33
N ASP A 89 8.83 11.25 14.26
CA ASP A 89 8.09 11.19 15.53
C ASP A 89 6.59 11.54 15.40
N SER A 90 6.14 11.85 14.17
CA SER A 90 4.76 12.33 13.94
C SER A 90 3.71 11.23 14.03
N TYR A 91 4.07 9.99 13.68
CA TYR A 91 3.14 8.87 13.66
C TYR A 91 3.76 7.62 14.26
N THR A 92 2.97 6.88 15.04
CA THR A 92 3.33 5.59 15.62
C THR A 92 2.83 4.41 14.78
N ARG A 93 1.88 4.68 13.90
CA ARG A 93 1.29 3.70 12.97
C ARG A 93 1.00 4.35 11.62
N ALA A 94 1.29 3.61 10.54
CA ALA A 94 0.88 3.91 9.19
C ALA A 94 0.49 2.61 8.48
N ALA A 95 -0.75 2.50 8.04
CA ALA A 95 -1.28 1.29 7.42
C ALA A 95 -2.30 1.61 6.34
N ASN A 96 -2.47 0.72 5.36
CA ASN A 96 -3.58 0.82 4.42
C ASN A 96 -4.88 0.42 5.11
N TRP A 97 -5.97 0.94 4.61
CA TRP A 97 -7.29 0.46 4.99
C TRP A 97 -8.13 0.16 3.76
N TRP A 98 -8.85 -0.94 3.78
CA TRP A 98 -9.86 -1.30 2.78
C TRP A 98 -11.05 -1.97 3.45
N ASP A 99 -12.21 -1.80 2.88
CA ASP A 99 -13.42 -2.46 3.35
C ASP A 99 -13.45 -3.93 2.89
N ARG A 100 -14.38 -4.70 3.46
CA ARG A 100 -14.48 -6.13 3.18
C ARG A 100 -14.84 -6.44 1.72
N LYS A 101 -15.47 -5.50 1.02
CA LYS A 101 -15.86 -5.64 -0.39
C LYS A 101 -14.79 -5.14 -1.35
N GLY A 102 -13.80 -4.39 -0.86
CA GLY A 102 -12.79 -3.73 -1.69
C GLY A 102 -13.33 -2.53 -2.47
N GLU A 103 -14.48 -1.99 -2.07
CA GLU A 103 -15.10 -0.82 -2.71
C GLU A 103 -14.45 0.50 -2.25
N ASN A 104 -13.95 0.51 -1.02
CA ASN A 104 -13.27 1.66 -0.42
C ASN A 104 -11.88 1.26 0.06
N GLU A 105 -10.87 1.99 -0.40
CA GLU A 105 -9.48 1.81 0.02
C GLU A 105 -8.87 3.18 0.31
N ILE A 106 -8.13 3.29 1.42
CA ILE A 106 -7.32 4.45 1.80
C ILE A 106 -5.86 3.98 1.80
N ASP A 107 -5.02 4.65 1.03
CA ASP A 107 -3.63 4.24 0.85
C ASP A 107 -2.84 4.31 2.15
N LEU A 108 -3.06 5.36 2.97
CA LEU A 108 -2.43 5.50 4.29
C LEU A 108 -3.39 6.08 5.31
N VAL A 109 -3.62 5.33 6.39
CA VAL A 109 -4.20 5.79 7.65
C VAL A 109 -3.07 5.88 8.65
N CYS A 110 -2.74 7.09 9.09
CA CYS A 110 -1.61 7.38 9.97
C CYS A 110 -2.11 7.82 11.34
N GLU A 111 -1.64 7.16 12.38
CA GLU A 111 -2.04 7.46 13.77
C GLU A 111 -0.82 7.76 14.63
N ASN A 112 -0.96 8.76 15.48
CA ASN A 112 -0.10 8.94 16.65
C ASN A 112 -0.89 8.52 17.88
N GLU A 113 -0.56 7.34 18.43
CA GLU A 113 -1.28 6.75 19.56
C GLU A 113 -1.15 7.58 20.85
N PHE A 114 -0.09 8.38 20.98
CA PHE A 114 0.13 9.23 22.16
C PHE A 114 -0.77 10.48 22.16
N SER A 115 -0.92 11.13 21.00
CA SER A 115 -1.77 12.31 20.85
C SER A 115 -3.20 11.97 20.45
N GLY A 116 -3.43 10.74 19.98
CA GLY A 116 -4.70 10.30 19.38
C GLY A 116 -4.99 10.94 18.02
N LYS A 117 -3.99 11.59 17.39
CA LYS A 117 -4.12 12.17 16.05
C LYS A 117 -4.26 11.07 15.01
N VAL A 118 -5.18 11.23 14.06
CA VAL A 118 -5.37 10.32 12.93
C VAL A 118 -5.48 11.13 11.64
N ASP A 119 -4.59 10.87 10.71
CA ASP A 119 -4.53 11.52 9.39
C ASP A 119 -4.72 10.49 8.27
N PHE A 120 -5.21 10.96 7.12
CA PHE A 120 -5.57 10.12 5.98
C PHE A 120 -4.93 10.66 4.70
N PHE A 121 -4.23 9.78 3.97
CA PHE A 121 -3.57 10.18 2.74
C PHE A 121 -3.90 9.22 1.58
N GLU A 122 -4.12 9.81 0.42
CA GLU A 122 -4.06 9.15 -0.87
C GLU A 122 -2.65 9.33 -1.42
N VAL A 123 -2.10 8.31 -2.08
CA VAL A 123 -0.76 8.36 -2.69
C VAL A 123 -0.91 8.30 -4.21
N LYS A 124 -0.35 9.26 -4.93
CA LYS A 124 -0.42 9.33 -6.40
C LYS A 124 0.94 9.68 -6.99
N LEU A 125 1.29 9.04 -8.12
CA LEU A 125 2.44 9.45 -8.93
C LEU A 125 2.24 10.85 -9.50
N ASP A 126 1.05 11.10 -10.06
CA ASP A 126 0.65 12.39 -10.61
C ASP A 126 -0.39 13.04 -9.69
N ALA A 127 -0.02 14.15 -9.06
CA ALA A 127 -0.89 14.91 -8.18
C ALA A 127 -2.21 15.38 -8.85
N LYS A 128 -2.23 15.52 -10.18
CA LYS A 128 -3.43 15.89 -10.93
C LYS A 128 -4.53 14.83 -10.88
N ARG A 129 -4.20 13.60 -10.55
CA ARG A 129 -5.16 12.49 -10.40
C ARG A 129 -5.78 12.40 -9.01
N TYR A 130 -5.45 13.34 -8.13
CA TYR A 130 -6.03 13.39 -6.78
C TYR A 130 -7.43 13.97 -6.81
N ASP A 131 -8.35 13.27 -6.17
CA ASP A 131 -9.73 13.70 -5.96
C ASP A 131 -10.02 13.74 -4.43
N GLU A 132 -10.03 14.95 -3.89
CA GLU A 132 -10.26 15.16 -2.46
C GLU A 132 -11.66 14.74 -2.02
N ALA A 133 -12.67 14.92 -2.87
CA ALA A 133 -14.05 14.54 -2.55
C ALA A 133 -14.18 13.00 -2.46
N LEU A 134 -13.51 12.29 -3.37
CA LEU A 134 -13.45 10.83 -3.34
C LEU A 134 -12.75 10.33 -2.07
N LEU A 135 -11.60 10.90 -1.71
CA LEU A 135 -10.89 10.52 -0.49
C LEU A 135 -11.73 10.80 0.76
N LYS A 136 -12.40 11.96 0.84
CA LYS A 136 -13.33 12.28 1.95
C LYS A 136 -14.46 11.24 2.06
N GLY A 137 -15.02 10.78 0.95
CA GLY A 137 -16.01 9.71 0.94
C GLY A 137 -15.50 8.38 1.53
N LYS A 138 -14.27 7.99 1.16
CA LYS A 138 -13.58 6.81 1.70
C LYS A 138 -13.31 6.97 3.21
N VAL A 139 -12.87 8.14 3.64
CA VAL A 139 -12.64 8.46 5.06
C VAL A 139 -13.94 8.37 5.87
N GLU A 140 -15.06 8.87 5.34
CA GLU A 140 -16.34 8.73 6.02
C GLU A 140 -16.80 7.25 6.09
N ALA A 141 -16.50 6.43 5.08
CA ALA A 141 -16.75 4.98 5.14
C ALA A 141 -15.90 4.31 6.23
N PHE A 142 -14.62 4.69 6.34
CA PHE A 142 -13.73 4.26 7.42
C PHE A 142 -14.27 4.68 8.80
N LEU A 143 -14.63 5.94 8.98
CA LEU A 143 -15.10 6.50 10.26
C LEU A 143 -16.46 5.96 10.71
N ARG A 144 -17.30 5.49 9.77
CA ARG A 144 -18.52 4.73 10.15
C ARG A 144 -18.19 3.41 10.81
N LYS A 145 -17.11 2.76 10.39
CA LYS A 145 -16.63 1.47 10.94
C LYS A 145 -15.81 1.68 12.23
N HIS A 146 -15.11 2.80 12.32
CA HIS A 146 -14.18 3.15 13.41
C HIS A 146 -14.53 4.54 13.97
N PRO A 147 -15.70 4.73 14.63
CA PRO A 147 -16.15 6.03 15.12
C PRO A 147 -15.25 6.62 16.21
N ASP A 148 -14.53 5.78 16.93
CA ASP A 148 -13.52 6.14 17.93
C ASP A 148 -12.29 6.85 17.33
N LYS A 149 -12.09 6.74 16.02
CA LYS A 149 -10.99 7.40 15.29
C LYS A 149 -11.34 8.77 14.72
N ARG A 150 -12.58 9.25 14.91
CA ARG A 150 -13.00 10.58 14.46
C ARG A 150 -12.32 11.67 15.29
N ARG A 151 -11.57 12.55 14.59
CA ARG A 151 -10.91 13.72 15.18
C ARG A 151 -11.28 14.96 14.39
N ARG A 152 -11.33 16.13 15.05
CA ARG A 152 -11.66 17.40 14.40
C ARG A 152 -10.51 17.94 13.55
N ASP A 153 -9.28 17.64 13.93
CA ASP A 153 -8.03 18.11 13.35
C ASP A 153 -7.36 17.08 12.44
N SER A 154 -8.09 16.03 12.04
CA SER A 154 -7.58 15.05 11.08
C SER A 154 -7.25 15.71 9.75
N ARG A 155 -6.01 15.52 9.29
CA ARG A 155 -5.59 15.94 7.96
C ARG A 155 -6.05 14.89 6.94
N ILE A 156 -6.65 15.38 5.85
CA ILE A 156 -6.98 14.57 4.66
C ILE A 156 -6.20 15.18 3.51
N GLY A 157 -5.38 14.40 2.83
CA GLY A 157 -4.51 14.98 1.82
C GLY A 157 -3.87 13.98 0.86
N LEU A 158 -3.08 14.54 -0.04
CA LEU A 158 -2.29 13.84 -1.04
C LEU A 158 -0.83 13.75 -0.59
N LEU A 159 -0.20 12.61 -0.95
CA LEU A 159 1.24 12.44 -1.01
C LEU A 159 1.63 12.04 -2.44
N SER A 160 2.64 12.68 -2.98
CA SER A 160 3.09 12.48 -4.36
C SER A 160 4.62 12.47 -4.46
N ILE A 161 5.15 12.23 -5.65
CA ILE A 161 6.61 12.30 -5.89
C ILE A 161 7.20 13.65 -5.45
N ALA A 162 6.42 14.73 -5.49
CA ALA A 162 6.89 16.05 -5.05
C ALA A 162 7.12 16.14 -3.53
N ASP A 163 6.61 15.19 -2.76
CA ASP A 163 6.73 15.14 -1.30
C ASP A 163 7.85 14.18 -0.81
N MET A 164 8.64 13.64 -1.74
CA MET A 164 9.75 12.70 -1.47
C MET A 164 10.98 13.38 -0.86
#